data_5e495e768953fe89b8312db28ea87bb5
#
_entry.id   5e495e768953fe89b8312db28ea87bb5
#
_cell.length_a   1.000
_cell.length_b   1.000
_cell.length_c   1.000
_cell.angle_alpha   90.00
_cell.angle_beta   90.00
_cell.angle_gamma   90.00
#
_symmetry.space_group_name_H-M   'P 1'
#
loop_
_entity.id
_entity.type
_entity.pdbx_description
1 polymer ?
#
loop_
_entity_poly.entity_id
_entity_poly.type
_entity_poly.pdbx_seq_one_letter_code
_entity_poly.pdbx_strand_id
1 'polypeptide(L)'
;EPFPPRYLHRFSDLLEEDSLSLIQAWPKISPLRRVALLEDLDELNQADDLLSFEEVCKLAIKDSQAQVLLLGVKILKEYELPQYISDFIHLAKHDSDGAVRAAAAGALGAFTYLGEVDKLHPSTHQRIEDALLSILNSQDESIVRRRALEALGYSSREEVNPAIELAYASGDPDWLISALNAMGNSADSKWKSKVIVMFDHQHPLVRAEAASAAGEIEIISAVPSLLRMLDDVDLDVRMAVMWS
;
A
#
# COMPACT_ATOMS: atom_id res chain seq x y z
N GLU A 1 28.04 -12.00 -1.41
CA GLU A 1 27.51 -13.06 -0.53
C GLU A 1 26.35 -12.50 0.28
N PRO A 2 25.26 -13.26 0.51
CA PRO A 2 24.16 -12.84 1.36
C PRO A 2 24.60 -12.58 2.80
N PHE A 3 23.83 -11.80 3.56
CA PHE A 3 24.11 -11.62 4.98
C PHE A 3 23.88 -12.95 5.71
N PRO A 4 24.77 -13.35 6.64
CA PRO A 4 24.50 -14.53 7.44
C PRO A 4 23.24 -14.34 8.29
N PRO A 5 22.23 -15.22 8.23
CA PRO A 5 20.94 -15.04 8.91
C PRO A 5 21.06 -14.72 10.40
N ARG A 6 22.06 -15.27 11.09
CA ARG A 6 22.33 -15.02 12.53
C ARG A 6 22.62 -13.56 12.88
N TYR A 7 22.90 -12.70 11.89
CA TYR A 7 23.20 -11.28 12.12
C TYR A 7 22.03 -10.35 11.75
N LEU A 8 21.01 -10.86 11.04
CA LEU A 8 19.90 -10.03 10.56
C LEU A 8 19.13 -9.40 11.73
N HIS A 9 18.86 -10.16 12.79
CA HIS A 9 18.22 -9.63 14.00
C HIS A 9 18.97 -8.46 14.67
N ARG A 10 20.26 -8.28 14.39
CA ARG A 10 21.04 -7.16 14.92
C ARG A 10 20.72 -5.84 14.25
N PHE A 11 19.98 -5.85 13.15
CA PHE A 11 19.48 -4.64 12.51
C PHE A 11 18.17 -4.14 13.10
N SER A 12 17.56 -4.93 14.00
CA SER A 12 16.38 -4.49 14.76
C SER A 12 16.80 -3.54 15.88
N ASP A 13 16.01 -2.48 16.07
CA ASP A 13 16.12 -1.55 17.19
C ASP A 13 17.56 -0.99 17.40
N LEU A 14 18.19 -0.57 16.30
CA LEU A 14 19.55 -0.07 16.32
C LEU A 14 19.71 1.10 17.31
N LEU A 15 20.73 0.99 18.16
CA LEU A 15 21.12 2.09 19.02
C LEU A 15 21.78 3.21 18.20
N GLU A 16 21.85 4.42 18.75
CA GLU A 16 22.40 5.60 18.06
C GLU A 16 23.81 5.38 17.50
N GLU A 17 24.68 4.70 18.25
CA GLU A 17 26.05 4.39 17.83
C GLU A 17 26.09 3.44 16.62
N ASP A 18 25.23 2.43 16.62
CA ASP A 18 25.12 1.45 15.53
C ASP A 18 24.49 2.09 14.29
N SER A 19 23.47 2.95 14.48
CA SER A 19 22.85 3.74 13.40
C SER A 19 23.87 4.66 12.73
N LEU A 20 24.71 5.35 13.50
CA LEU A 20 25.79 6.19 12.95
C LEU A 20 26.80 5.36 12.15
N SER A 21 27.15 4.19 12.64
CA SER A 21 28.06 3.26 11.95
C SER A 21 27.45 2.77 10.63
N LEU A 22 26.15 2.45 10.63
CA LEU A 22 25.41 2.04 9.44
C LEU A 22 25.35 3.19 8.40
N ILE A 23 25.06 4.42 8.82
CA ILE A 23 25.03 5.60 7.95
C ILE A 23 26.39 5.76 7.20
N GLN A 24 27.50 5.58 7.91
CA GLN A 24 28.83 5.67 7.30
C GLN A 24 29.16 4.50 6.35
N ALA A 25 28.60 3.32 6.64
CA ALA A 25 28.80 2.12 5.83
C ALA A 25 27.90 2.08 4.59
N TRP A 26 26.67 2.61 4.69
CA TRP A 26 25.63 2.49 3.67
C TRP A 26 26.09 2.85 2.25
N PRO A 27 26.73 3.99 1.97
CA PRO A 27 27.18 4.33 0.63
C PRO A 27 28.30 3.42 0.09
N LYS A 28 28.98 2.65 0.96
CA LYS A 28 30.03 1.71 0.59
C LYS A 28 29.50 0.31 0.27
N ILE A 29 28.26 0.03 0.64
CA ILE A 29 27.58 -1.23 0.35
C ILE A 29 27.05 -1.16 -1.09
N SER A 30 27.31 -2.18 -1.90
CA SER A 30 26.81 -2.21 -3.28
C SER A 30 25.26 -2.22 -3.30
N PRO A 31 24.62 -1.62 -4.32
CA PRO A 31 23.16 -1.61 -4.43
C PRO A 31 22.53 -3.00 -4.32
N LEU A 32 23.06 -3.99 -5.02
CA LEU A 32 22.56 -5.36 -4.96
C LEU A 32 22.58 -5.95 -3.54
N ARG A 33 23.59 -5.58 -2.75
CA ARG A 33 23.70 -6.06 -1.37
C ARG A 33 22.76 -5.31 -0.42
N ARG A 34 22.47 -4.03 -0.69
CA ARG A 34 21.43 -3.27 0.04
C ARG A 34 20.03 -3.83 -0.22
N VAL A 35 19.76 -4.18 -1.49
CA VAL A 35 18.50 -4.85 -1.87
C VAL A 35 18.38 -6.19 -1.13
N ALA A 36 19.38 -7.08 -1.22
CA ALA A 36 19.35 -8.38 -0.57
C ALA A 36 19.18 -8.26 0.96
N LEU A 37 19.83 -7.27 1.59
CA LEU A 37 19.61 -7.00 3.02
C LEU A 37 18.16 -6.64 3.32
N LEU A 38 17.57 -5.73 2.55
CA LEU A 38 16.20 -5.28 2.78
C LEU A 38 15.17 -6.38 2.46
N GLU A 39 15.44 -7.25 1.49
CA GLU A 39 14.62 -8.44 1.24
C GLU A 39 14.63 -9.39 2.45
N ASP A 40 15.81 -9.69 2.98
CA ASP A 40 15.96 -10.51 4.20
C ASP A 40 15.25 -9.86 5.41
N LEU A 41 15.35 -8.52 5.56
CA LEU A 41 14.70 -7.79 6.66
C LEU A 41 13.18 -7.72 6.48
N ASP A 42 12.67 -7.62 5.26
CA ASP A 42 11.23 -7.67 4.97
C ASP A 42 10.63 -9.04 5.34
N GLU A 43 11.32 -10.13 5.02
CA GLU A 43 10.90 -11.47 5.43
C GLU A 43 10.84 -11.61 6.97
N LEU A 44 11.83 -11.07 7.68
CA LEU A 44 11.83 -11.09 9.14
C LEU A 44 10.73 -10.20 9.73
N ASN A 45 10.51 -9.02 9.15
CA ASN A 45 9.44 -8.11 9.59
C ASN A 45 8.05 -8.72 9.47
N GLN A 46 7.83 -9.53 8.41
CA GLN A 46 6.57 -10.27 8.23
C GLN A 46 6.43 -11.48 9.18
N ALA A 47 7.53 -12.01 9.67
CA ALA A 47 7.55 -13.18 10.54
C ALA A 47 7.48 -12.83 12.03
N ASP A 48 7.88 -11.63 12.43
CA ASP A 48 7.97 -11.22 13.84
C ASP A 48 7.71 -9.73 13.99
N ASP A 49 6.52 -9.37 14.45
CA ASP A 49 6.05 -7.99 14.69
C ASP A 49 6.81 -7.27 15.83
N LEU A 50 7.65 -7.97 16.58
CA LEU A 50 8.46 -7.36 17.64
C LEU A 50 9.76 -6.74 17.11
N LEU A 51 10.14 -7.02 15.86
CA LEU A 51 11.33 -6.48 15.24
C LEU A 51 11.02 -5.11 14.61
N SER A 52 11.95 -4.17 14.75
CA SER A 52 11.87 -2.87 14.08
C SER A 52 13.14 -2.58 13.30
N PHE A 53 13.01 -2.46 12.00
CA PHE A 53 14.09 -2.10 11.09
C PHE A 53 14.00 -0.63 10.64
N GLU A 54 13.34 0.21 11.43
CA GLU A 54 13.12 1.63 11.13
C GLU A 54 14.40 2.35 10.71
N GLU A 55 15.48 2.21 11.48
CA GLU A 55 16.74 2.92 11.21
C GLU A 55 17.41 2.51 9.90
N VAL A 56 17.27 1.24 9.49
CA VAL A 56 17.76 0.78 8.18
C VAL A 56 16.89 1.36 7.06
N CYS A 57 15.58 1.29 7.22
CA CYS A 57 14.61 1.77 6.22
C CYS A 57 14.64 3.29 6.05
N LYS A 58 14.95 4.05 7.10
CA LYS A 58 15.21 5.49 7.06
C LYS A 58 16.37 5.88 6.13
N LEU A 59 17.37 5.01 5.98
CA LEU A 59 18.42 5.17 4.97
C LEU A 59 17.93 4.73 3.59
N ALA A 60 17.18 3.63 3.54
CA ALA A 60 16.68 3.07 2.29
C ALA A 60 15.76 4.04 1.54
N ILE A 61 14.85 4.75 2.22
CA ILE A 61 13.94 5.74 1.59
C ILE A 61 14.65 7.03 1.10
N LYS A 62 15.94 7.15 1.34
CA LYS A 62 16.79 8.25 0.86
C LYS A 62 17.85 7.77 -0.14
N ASP A 63 17.77 6.50 -0.54
CA ASP A 63 18.72 5.90 -1.46
C ASP A 63 18.50 6.40 -2.90
N SER A 64 19.54 6.34 -3.70
CA SER A 64 19.48 6.70 -5.13
C SER A 64 18.99 5.54 -6.02
N GLN A 65 18.81 4.34 -5.47
CA GLN A 65 18.43 3.15 -6.21
C GLN A 65 16.94 2.83 -5.97
N ALA A 66 16.14 2.84 -7.02
CA ALA A 66 14.68 2.63 -6.94
C ALA A 66 14.29 1.36 -6.18
N GLN A 67 14.98 0.23 -6.42
CA GLN A 67 14.69 -1.02 -5.73
C GLN A 67 14.93 -0.95 -4.21
N VAL A 68 15.94 -0.20 -3.77
CA VAL A 68 16.21 0.04 -2.35
C VAL A 68 15.12 0.93 -1.74
N LEU A 69 14.73 2.00 -2.45
CA LEU A 69 13.62 2.87 -2.06
C LEU A 69 12.32 2.09 -1.89
N LEU A 70 11.96 1.24 -2.88
CA LEU A 70 10.75 0.43 -2.85
C LEU A 70 10.67 -0.46 -1.62
N LEU A 71 11.74 -1.17 -1.30
CA LEU A 71 11.81 -2.03 -0.12
C LEU A 71 11.74 -1.22 1.18
N GLY A 72 12.43 -0.08 1.23
CA GLY A 72 12.35 0.84 2.37
C GLY A 72 10.93 1.35 2.62
N VAL A 73 10.22 1.76 1.57
CA VAL A 73 8.81 2.19 1.65
C VAL A 73 7.93 1.03 2.09
N LYS A 74 8.14 -0.18 1.52
CA LYS A 74 7.36 -1.39 1.84
C LYS A 74 7.43 -1.74 3.32
N ILE A 75 8.61 -1.71 3.93
CA ILE A 75 8.78 -2.04 5.35
C ILE A 75 8.25 -0.90 6.24
N LEU A 76 8.61 0.37 5.93
CA LEU A 76 8.22 1.51 6.77
C LEU A 76 6.73 1.76 6.85
N LYS A 77 5.97 1.45 5.79
CA LYS A 77 4.52 1.65 5.81
C LYS A 77 3.83 0.82 6.89
N GLU A 78 4.39 -0.36 7.24
CA GLU A 78 3.81 -1.27 8.24
C GLU A 78 3.94 -0.72 9.67
N TYR A 79 4.87 0.21 9.90
CA TYR A 79 5.06 0.83 11.22
C TYR A 79 4.11 2.01 11.48
N GLU A 80 3.43 2.52 10.47
CA GLU A 80 2.47 3.64 10.56
C GLU A 80 3.03 4.86 11.31
N LEU A 81 4.31 5.17 11.13
CA LEU A 81 5.01 6.24 11.84
C LEU A 81 4.78 7.61 11.18
N PRO A 82 4.09 8.58 11.83
CA PRO A 82 3.71 9.85 11.20
C PRO A 82 4.88 10.71 10.74
N GLN A 83 6.08 10.51 11.30
CA GLN A 83 7.29 11.23 10.90
C GLN A 83 7.69 11.01 9.44
N TYR A 84 7.26 9.90 8.80
CA TYR A 84 7.57 9.58 7.41
C TYR A 84 6.53 10.07 6.40
N ILE A 85 5.41 10.65 6.85
CA ILE A 85 4.37 11.18 5.95
C ILE A 85 4.95 12.18 4.95
N SER A 86 5.85 13.07 5.39
CA SER A 86 6.46 14.06 4.50
C SER A 86 7.38 13.43 3.48
N ASP A 87 8.13 12.38 3.85
CA ASP A 87 9.00 11.63 2.93
C ASP A 87 8.14 10.87 1.91
N PHE A 88 7.06 10.20 2.33
CA PHE A 88 6.15 9.51 1.40
C PHE A 88 5.45 10.48 0.44
N ILE A 89 4.96 11.64 0.90
CA ILE A 89 4.40 12.66 0.01
C ILE A 89 5.45 13.14 -1.00
N HIS A 90 6.68 13.35 -0.57
CA HIS A 90 7.77 13.78 -1.45
C HIS A 90 8.09 12.72 -2.51
N LEU A 91 8.29 11.46 -2.09
CA LEU A 91 8.53 10.35 -3.01
C LEU A 91 7.38 10.17 -3.99
N ALA A 92 6.12 10.17 -3.51
CA ALA A 92 4.94 9.98 -4.36
C ALA A 92 4.77 11.06 -5.44
N LYS A 93 5.28 12.27 -5.20
CA LYS A 93 5.14 13.40 -6.13
C LYS A 93 6.35 13.65 -7.02
N HIS A 94 7.56 13.25 -6.59
CA HIS A 94 8.78 13.77 -7.17
C HIS A 94 9.84 12.72 -7.53
N ASP A 95 9.68 11.47 -7.08
CA ASP A 95 10.65 10.45 -7.46
C ASP A 95 10.65 10.24 -8.98
N SER A 96 11.81 9.95 -9.55
CA SER A 96 11.96 9.71 -10.99
C SER A 96 11.34 8.39 -11.43
N ASP A 97 11.29 7.39 -10.54
CA ASP A 97 10.76 6.06 -10.83
C ASP A 97 9.27 5.98 -10.50
N GLY A 98 8.45 5.59 -11.49
CA GLY A 98 7.00 5.49 -11.33
C GLY A 98 6.57 4.43 -10.30
N ALA A 99 7.33 3.35 -10.15
CA ALA A 99 7.04 2.32 -9.16
C ALA A 99 7.28 2.84 -7.72
N VAL A 100 8.32 3.67 -7.52
CA VAL A 100 8.57 4.34 -6.23
C VAL A 100 7.44 5.31 -5.91
N ARG A 101 7.03 6.15 -6.91
CA ARG A 101 5.91 7.06 -6.71
C ARG A 101 4.62 6.31 -6.34
N ALA A 102 4.35 5.20 -7.03
CA ALA A 102 3.17 4.37 -6.77
C ALA A 102 3.20 3.73 -5.38
N ALA A 103 4.34 3.17 -4.97
CA ALA A 103 4.51 2.57 -3.65
C ALA A 103 4.32 3.60 -2.53
N ALA A 104 4.92 4.78 -2.69
CA ALA A 104 4.79 5.86 -1.72
C ALA A 104 3.36 6.42 -1.63
N ALA A 105 2.65 6.55 -2.78
CA ALA A 105 1.24 6.92 -2.80
C ALA A 105 0.37 5.88 -2.07
N GLY A 106 0.59 4.58 -2.30
CA GLY A 106 -0.10 3.51 -1.60
C GLY A 106 0.19 3.49 -0.09
N ALA A 107 1.44 3.79 0.31
CA ALA A 107 1.82 3.86 1.73
C ALA A 107 1.07 4.98 2.50
N LEU A 108 0.62 6.02 1.82
CA LEU A 108 -0.19 7.09 2.44
C LEU A 108 -1.60 6.61 2.83
N GLY A 109 -2.08 5.48 2.32
CA GLY A 109 -3.42 4.95 2.63
C GLY A 109 -3.64 4.72 4.13
N ALA A 110 -2.70 4.07 4.81
CA ALA A 110 -2.78 3.86 6.27
C ALA A 110 -2.91 5.20 7.02
N PHE A 111 -2.18 6.23 6.59
CA PHE A 111 -2.25 7.55 7.21
C PHE A 111 -3.54 8.30 6.85
N THR A 112 -4.13 8.05 5.68
CA THR A 112 -5.48 8.55 5.35
C THR A 112 -6.49 7.96 6.32
N TYR A 113 -6.45 6.63 6.55
CA TYR A 113 -7.28 5.97 7.56
C TYR A 113 -7.07 6.54 8.97
N LEU A 114 -5.81 6.69 9.41
CA LEU A 114 -5.51 7.27 10.72
C LEU A 114 -6.05 8.70 10.87
N GLY A 115 -6.08 9.45 9.79
CA GLY A 115 -6.70 10.79 9.77
C GLY A 115 -8.22 10.74 9.93
N GLU A 116 -8.91 9.84 9.23
CA GLU A 116 -10.37 9.66 9.33
C GLU A 116 -10.83 9.23 10.71
N VAL A 117 -10.01 8.49 11.45
CA VAL A 117 -10.31 8.06 12.82
C VAL A 117 -9.70 8.99 13.90
N ASP A 118 -9.40 10.23 13.55
CA ASP A 118 -8.89 11.30 14.44
C ASP A 118 -7.56 10.97 15.17
N LYS A 119 -6.75 10.06 14.61
CA LYS A 119 -5.42 9.72 15.14
C LYS A 119 -4.29 10.60 14.60
N LEU A 120 -4.58 11.47 13.64
CA LEU A 120 -3.65 12.46 13.10
C LEU A 120 -4.20 13.87 13.30
N HIS A 121 -3.28 14.84 13.36
CA HIS A 121 -3.69 16.24 13.38
C HIS A 121 -4.43 16.59 12.08
N PRO A 122 -5.56 17.33 12.11
CA PRO A 122 -6.38 17.63 10.92
C PRO A 122 -5.60 18.24 9.75
N SER A 123 -4.64 19.13 10.02
CA SER A 123 -3.81 19.72 8.96
C SER A 123 -2.85 18.70 8.32
N THR A 124 -2.43 17.67 9.04
CA THR A 124 -1.62 16.58 8.48
C THR A 124 -2.48 15.69 7.60
N HIS A 125 -3.67 15.33 8.06
CA HIS A 125 -4.64 14.57 7.29
C HIS A 125 -4.99 15.30 5.98
N GLN A 126 -5.40 16.58 6.05
CA GLN A 126 -5.69 17.39 4.87
C GLN A 126 -4.52 17.42 3.88
N ARG A 127 -3.28 17.56 4.37
CA ARG A 127 -2.09 17.56 3.51
C ARG A 127 -1.89 16.24 2.76
N ILE A 128 -2.19 15.11 3.40
CA ILE A 128 -2.14 13.78 2.76
C ILE A 128 -3.18 13.71 1.65
N GLU A 129 -4.43 14.04 1.95
CA GLU A 129 -5.54 14.00 1.00
C GLU A 129 -5.30 14.93 -0.20
N ASP A 130 -4.85 16.16 0.03
CA ASP A 130 -4.52 17.11 -1.03
C ASP A 130 -3.39 16.61 -1.93
N ALA A 131 -2.39 15.93 -1.34
CA ALA A 131 -1.32 15.31 -2.11
C ALA A 131 -1.83 14.17 -2.98
N LEU A 132 -2.63 13.26 -2.43
CA LEU A 132 -3.22 12.12 -3.14
C LEU A 132 -4.20 12.58 -4.24
N LEU A 133 -5.07 13.55 -3.97
CA LEU A 133 -5.95 14.13 -4.97
C LEU A 133 -5.17 14.81 -6.13
N SER A 134 -4.09 15.52 -5.79
CA SER A 134 -3.19 16.10 -6.80
C SER A 134 -2.57 15.02 -7.69
N ILE A 135 -2.14 13.90 -7.13
CA ILE A 135 -1.56 12.75 -7.88
C ILE A 135 -2.64 12.11 -8.75
N LEU A 136 -3.79 11.81 -8.20
CA LEU A 136 -4.91 11.16 -8.92
C LEU A 136 -5.32 11.98 -10.16
N ASN A 137 -5.36 13.29 -10.05
CA ASN A 137 -5.77 14.22 -11.13
C ASN A 137 -4.60 14.64 -12.05
N SER A 138 -3.39 14.13 -11.85
CA SER A 138 -2.22 14.47 -12.66
C SER A 138 -2.19 13.70 -13.99
N GLN A 139 -1.14 13.96 -14.78
CA GLN A 139 -0.81 13.18 -16.00
C GLN A 139 0.25 12.10 -15.72
N ASP A 140 0.41 11.69 -14.47
CA ASP A 140 1.35 10.63 -14.08
C ASP A 140 0.92 9.26 -14.63
N GLU A 141 1.80 8.28 -14.51
CA GLU A 141 1.54 6.91 -14.92
C GLU A 141 0.27 6.34 -14.25
N SER A 142 -0.47 5.53 -14.98
CA SER A 142 -1.75 4.96 -14.51
C SER A 142 -1.60 4.28 -13.15
N ILE A 143 -0.51 3.55 -12.92
CA ILE A 143 -0.26 2.85 -11.66
C ILE A 143 -0.14 3.83 -10.47
N VAL A 144 0.50 4.98 -10.65
CA VAL A 144 0.67 6.00 -9.59
C VAL A 144 -0.68 6.59 -9.21
N ARG A 145 -1.46 6.95 -10.22
CA ARG A 145 -2.80 7.51 -10.06
C ARG A 145 -3.78 6.51 -9.42
N ARG A 146 -3.69 5.24 -9.80
CA ARG A 146 -4.51 4.17 -9.23
C ARG A 146 -4.18 3.95 -7.75
N ARG A 147 -2.89 3.91 -7.36
CA ARG A 147 -2.49 3.81 -5.95
C ARG A 147 -2.95 5.00 -5.12
N ALA A 148 -2.98 6.20 -5.71
CA ALA A 148 -3.56 7.36 -5.03
C ALA A 148 -5.07 7.23 -4.82
N LEU A 149 -5.83 6.66 -5.79
CA LEU A 149 -7.25 6.38 -5.63
C LEU A 149 -7.51 5.35 -4.51
N GLU A 150 -6.75 4.26 -4.49
CA GLU A 150 -6.84 3.22 -3.46
C GLU A 150 -6.59 3.80 -2.05
N ALA A 151 -5.55 4.63 -1.91
CA ALA A 151 -5.23 5.31 -0.66
C ALA A 151 -6.30 6.32 -0.23
N LEU A 152 -6.97 6.99 -1.20
CA LEU A 152 -8.09 7.90 -0.95
C LEU A 152 -9.39 7.15 -0.58
N GLY A 153 -9.47 5.85 -0.82
CA GLY A 153 -10.65 5.06 -0.46
C GLY A 153 -11.07 5.21 1.00
N TYR A 154 -10.14 5.47 1.91
CA TYR A 154 -10.43 5.73 3.32
C TYR A 154 -10.99 7.14 3.59
N SER A 155 -10.82 8.09 2.66
CA SER A 155 -11.16 9.51 2.87
C SER A 155 -12.65 9.78 2.67
N SER A 156 -13.23 10.60 3.55
CA SER A 156 -14.61 11.09 3.47
C SER A 156 -14.77 12.32 2.55
N ARG A 157 -13.71 12.77 1.87
CA ARG A 157 -13.74 13.92 0.96
C ARG A 157 -14.74 13.72 -0.18
N GLU A 158 -15.49 14.78 -0.51
CA GLU A 158 -16.55 14.73 -1.53
C GLU A 158 -16.04 14.38 -2.94
N GLU A 159 -14.76 14.66 -3.24
CA GLU A 159 -14.13 14.38 -4.53
C GLU A 159 -13.86 12.88 -4.75
N VAL A 160 -13.79 12.08 -3.67
CA VAL A 160 -13.39 10.67 -3.73
C VAL A 160 -14.47 9.79 -4.39
N ASN A 161 -15.71 9.95 -3.99
CA ASN A 161 -16.79 9.12 -4.53
C ASN A 161 -16.97 9.26 -6.05
N PRO A 162 -16.98 10.48 -6.65
CA PRO A 162 -16.97 10.63 -8.10
C PRO A 162 -15.75 10.01 -8.79
N ALA A 163 -14.58 10.06 -8.15
CA ALA A 163 -13.38 9.46 -8.70
C ALA A 163 -13.46 7.92 -8.73
N ILE A 164 -13.98 7.29 -7.67
CA ILE A 164 -14.24 5.84 -7.63
C ILE A 164 -15.25 5.46 -8.72
N GLU A 165 -16.34 6.21 -8.89
CA GLU A 165 -17.34 5.99 -9.94
C GLU A 165 -16.72 6.06 -11.35
N LEU A 166 -15.87 7.04 -11.60
CA LEU A 166 -15.19 7.21 -12.89
C LEU A 166 -14.25 6.05 -13.18
N ALA A 167 -13.47 5.62 -12.19
CA ALA A 167 -12.57 4.48 -12.29
C ALA A 167 -13.34 3.18 -12.57
N TYR A 168 -14.44 2.96 -11.85
CA TYR A 168 -15.32 1.80 -12.05
C TYR A 168 -15.96 1.80 -13.46
N ALA A 169 -16.40 2.95 -13.94
CA ALA A 169 -17.04 3.09 -15.26
C ALA A 169 -16.05 3.00 -16.44
N SER A 170 -14.74 3.02 -16.19
CA SER A 170 -13.72 2.96 -17.25
C SER A 170 -13.74 1.67 -18.04
N GLY A 171 -14.16 0.56 -17.44
CA GLY A 171 -14.12 -0.79 -18.01
C GLY A 171 -12.70 -1.38 -18.14
N ASP A 172 -11.67 -0.63 -17.76
CA ASP A 172 -10.29 -1.10 -17.69
C ASP A 172 -10.10 -1.97 -16.45
N PRO A 173 -9.64 -3.23 -16.57
CA PRO A 173 -9.52 -4.13 -15.42
C PRO A 173 -8.67 -3.58 -14.29
N ASP A 174 -7.60 -2.88 -14.59
CA ASP A 174 -6.70 -2.30 -13.59
C ASP A 174 -7.38 -1.17 -12.79
N TRP A 175 -8.14 -0.30 -13.47
CA TRP A 175 -8.93 0.73 -12.81
C TRP A 175 -10.12 0.17 -12.06
N LEU A 176 -10.75 -0.93 -12.55
CA LEU A 176 -11.79 -1.65 -11.83
C LEU A 176 -11.28 -2.22 -10.52
N ILE A 177 -10.10 -2.85 -10.52
CA ILE A 177 -9.44 -3.36 -9.30
C ILE A 177 -9.24 -2.23 -8.30
N SER A 178 -8.66 -1.11 -8.74
CA SER A 178 -8.42 0.03 -7.84
C SER A 178 -9.73 0.68 -7.34
N ALA A 179 -10.76 0.71 -8.17
CA ALA A 179 -12.08 1.20 -7.75
C ALA A 179 -12.71 0.29 -6.69
N LEU A 180 -12.65 -1.04 -6.87
CA LEU A 180 -13.14 -2.02 -5.91
C LEU A 180 -12.38 -1.95 -4.59
N ASN A 181 -11.05 -1.81 -4.64
CA ASN A 181 -10.21 -1.60 -3.46
C ASN A 181 -10.64 -0.33 -2.70
N ALA A 182 -10.77 0.79 -3.40
CA ALA A 182 -11.22 2.03 -2.78
C ALA A 182 -12.66 1.96 -2.23
N MET A 183 -13.57 1.18 -2.88
CA MET A 183 -14.89 0.89 -2.35
C MET A 183 -14.82 0.10 -1.04
N GLY A 184 -13.97 -0.94 -0.98
CA GLY A 184 -13.71 -1.71 0.24
C GLY A 184 -13.19 -0.81 1.36
N ASN A 185 -12.11 -0.06 1.09
CA ASN A 185 -11.50 0.86 2.05
C ASN A 185 -12.48 1.90 2.62
N SER A 186 -13.47 2.33 1.83
CA SER A 186 -14.50 3.26 2.31
C SER A 186 -15.52 2.64 3.27
N ALA A 187 -15.60 1.31 3.32
CA ALA A 187 -16.61 0.53 4.07
C ALA A 187 -18.06 1.01 3.84
N ASP A 188 -18.34 1.75 2.76
CA ASP A 188 -19.66 2.34 2.50
C ASP A 188 -20.57 1.35 1.81
N SER A 189 -21.67 1.05 2.48
CA SER A 189 -22.68 0.09 2.01
C SER A 189 -23.36 0.45 0.68
N LYS A 190 -23.23 1.69 0.20
CA LYS A 190 -23.76 2.12 -1.12
C LYS A 190 -23.13 1.36 -2.29
N TRP A 191 -21.92 0.82 -2.10
CA TRP A 191 -21.17 0.09 -3.12
C TRP A 191 -21.58 -1.36 -3.30
N LYS A 192 -22.41 -1.93 -2.38
CA LYS A 192 -22.80 -3.35 -2.35
C LYS A 192 -23.21 -3.92 -3.72
N SER A 193 -24.10 -3.22 -4.43
CA SER A 193 -24.59 -3.72 -5.72
C SER A 193 -23.51 -3.76 -6.80
N LYS A 194 -22.62 -2.77 -6.81
CA LYS A 194 -21.50 -2.71 -7.76
C LYS A 194 -20.46 -3.78 -7.49
N VAL A 195 -20.13 -4.02 -6.22
CA VAL A 195 -19.19 -5.07 -5.80
C VAL A 195 -19.72 -6.45 -6.18
N ILE A 196 -20.98 -6.78 -5.85
CA ILE A 196 -21.58 -8.10 -6.14
C ILE A 196 -21.59 -8.41 -7.64
N VAL A 197 -21.85 -7.44 -8.50
CA VAL A 197 -21.85 -7.63 -9.96
C VAL A 197 -20.47 -8.07 -10.48
N MET A 198 -19.38 -7.71 -9.82
CA MET A 198 -18.02 -8.04 -10.23
C MET A 198 -17.59 -9.48 -9.85
N PHE A 199 -18.36 -10.23 -9.09
CA PHE A 199 -18.07 -11.63 -8.77
C PHE A 199 -18.04 -12.55 -9.99
N ASP A 200 -18.77 -12.20 -11.04
CA ASP A 200 -18.82 -12.96 -12.28
C ASP A 200 -17.96 -12.33 -13.42
N HIS A 201 -17.06 -11.39 -13.06
CA HIS A 201 -16.23 -10.73 -14.05
C HIS A 201 -15.23 -11.68 -14.71
N GLN A 202 -14.98 -11.51 -16.02
CA GLN A 202 -14.09 -12.39 -16.78
C GLN A 202 -12.63 -12.39 -16.27
N HIS A 203 -12.16 -11.24 -15.76
CA HIS A 203 -10.79 -11.09 -15.24
C HIS A 203 -10.72 -11.58 -13.78
N PRO A 204 -9.85 -12.56 -13.45
CA PRO A 204 -9.82 -13.16 -12.12
C PRO A 204 -9.45 -12.17 -11.02
N LEU A 205 -8.49 -11.27 -11.26
CA LEU A 205 -8.11 -10.27 -10.23
C LEU A 205 -9.24 -9.28 -9.92
N VAL A 206 -10.17 -9.01 -10.86
CA VAL A 206 -11.37 -8.21 -10.57
C VAL A 206 -12.32 -9.00 -9.67
N ARG A 207 -12.51 -10.30 -9.91
CA ARG A 207 -13.31 -11.15 -9.01
C ARG A 207 -12.70 -11.25 -7.61
N ALA A 208 -11.39 -11.41 -7.53
CA ALA A 208 -10.68 -11.47 -6.26
C ALA A 208 -10.84 -10.17 -5.45
N GLU A 209 -10.61 -9.01 -6.10
CA GLU A 209 -10.76 -7.72 -5.43
C GLU A 209 -12.22 -7.44 -5.04
N ALA A 210 -13.18 -7.87 -5.85
CA ALA A 210 -14.59 -7.77 -5.50
C ALA A 210 -14.93 -8.61 -4.26
N ALA A 211 -14.35 -9.81 -4.12
CA ALA A 211 -14.52 -10.63 -2.91
C ALA A 211 -13.92 -9.93 -1.67
N SER A 212 -12.70 -9.39 -1.78
CA SER A 212 -12.06 -8.62 -0.69
C SER A 212 -12.91 -7.42 -0.29
N ALA A 213 -13.35 -6.61 -1.27
CA ALA A 213 -14.22 -5.45 -1.02
C ALA A 213 -15.55 -5.84 -0.38
N ALA A 214 -16.08 -7.02 -0.70
CA ALA A 214 -17.32 -7.52 -0.08
C ALA A 214 -17.13 -7.82 1.42
N GLY A 215 -15.96 -8.33 1.80
CA GLY A 215 -15.60 -8.53 3.20
C GLY A 215 -15.44 -7.21 3.94
N GLU A 216 -14.66 -6.26 3.38
CA GLU A 216 -14.42 -4.94 3.98
C GLU A 216 -15.73 -4.14 4.20
N ILE A 217 -16.71 -4.25 3.28
CA ILE A 217 -18.01 -3.60 3.39
C ILE A 217 -18.99 -4.42 4.26
N GLU A 218 -18.62 -5.62 4.70
CA GLU A 218 -19.48 -6.56 5.44
C GLU A 218 -20.80 -6.87 4.68
N ILE A 219 -20.71 -7.27 3.40
CA ILE A 219 -21.89 -7.55 2.59
C ILE A 219 -22.46 -8.94 2.93
N ILE A 220 -23.25 -9.06 4.00
CA ILE A 220 -23.86 -10.32 4.44
C ILE A 220 -24.64 -11.02 3.32
N SER A 221 -25.32 -10.25 2.45
CA SER A 221 -26.08 -10.82 1.31
C SER A 221 -25.19 -11.45 0.24
N ALA A 222 -23.89 -11.19 0.23
CA ALA A 222 -22.93 -11.78 -0.70
C ALA A 222 -22.46 -13.18 -0.30
N VAL A 223 -22.64 -13.59 0.96
CA VAL A 223 -22.15 -14.87 1.50
C VAL A 223 -22.50 -16.08 0.61
N PRO A 224 -23.73 -16.27 0.11
CA PRO A 224 -24.03 -17.41 -0.77
C PRO A 224 -23.24 -17.39 -2.08
N SER A 225 -22.89 -16.20 -2.60
CA SER A 225 -22.09 -16.04 -3.80
C SER A 225 -20.61 -16.27 -3.52
N LEU A 226 -20.07 -15.71 -2.42
CA LEU A 226 -18.72 -15.95 -1.96
C LEU A 226 -18.45 -17.43 -1.73
N LEU A 227 -19.37 -18.17 -1.10
CA LEU A 227 -19.25 -19.63 -0.93
C LEU A 227 -19.14 -20.37 -2.28
N ARG A 228 -19.84 -19.94 -3.34
CA ARG A 228 -19.67 -20.53 -4.69
C ARG A 228 -18.31 -20.19 -5.29
N MET A 229 -17.76 -19.00 -5.01
CA MET A 229 -16.45 -18.58 -5.51
C MET A 229 -15.28 -19.33 -4.84
N LEU A 230 -15.50 -20.10 -3.77
CA LEU A 230 -14.51 -21.04 -3.25
C LEU A 230 -14.13 -22.14 -4.26
N ASP A 231 -14.99 -22.41 -5.24
CA ASP A 231 -14.73 -23.33 -6.35
C ASP A 231 -14.22 -22.62 -7.62
N ASP A 232 -13.83 -21.34 -7.53
CA ASP A 232 -13.27 -20.60 -8.67
C ASP A 232 -12.02 -21.30 -9.21
N VAL A 233 -11.84 -21.26 -10.53
CA VAL A 233 -10.68 -21.86 -11.20
C VAL A 233 -9.36 -21.17 -10.80
N ASP A 234 -9.42 -19.90 -10.47
CA ASP A 234 -8.27 -19.08 -10.10
C ASP A 234 -7.98 -19.15 -8.60
N LEU A 235 -6.71 -19.36 -8.25
CA LEU A 235 -6.29 -19.49 -6.85
C LEU A 235 -6.44 -18.19 -6.07
N ASP A 236 -6.12 -17.05 -6.68
CA ASP A 236 -6.18 -15.75 -6.00
C ASP A 236 -7.62 -15.40 -5.64
N VAL A 237 -8.59 -15.76 -6.50
CA VAL A 237 -10.01 -15.62 -6.17
C VAL A 237 -10.40 -16.45 -4.95
N ARG A 238 -10.01 -17.75 -4.93
CA ARG A 238 -10.32 -18.61 -3.77
C ARG A 238 -9.67 -18.09 -2.48
N MET A 239 -8.44 -17.58 -2.57
CA MET A 239 -7.74 -16.98 -1.42
C MET A 239 -8.47 -15.72 -0.93
N ALA A 240 -8.83 -14.81 -1.82
CA ALA A 240 -9.56 -13.59 -1.47
C ALA A 240 -10.89 -13.90 -0.76
N VAL A 241 -11.63 -14.91 -1.25
CA VAL A 241 -12.89 -15.34 -0.62
C VAL A 241 -12.67 -15.91 0.78
N MET A 242 -11.57 -16.61 1.04
CA MET A 242 -11.29 -17.13 2.39
C MET A 242 -10.99 -16.04 3.42
N TRP A 243 -10.56 -14.87 2.97
CA TRP A 243 -10.26 -13.73 3.84
C TRP A 243 -11.44 -12.74 3.96
N SER A 244 -12.44 -12.81 3.08
CA SER A 244 -13.63 -11.96 3.11
C SER A 244 -14.69 -12.50 4.08
#